data_346ad524852cfbaf36d110f5258914ae
#
_entry.id   346ad524852cfbaf36d110f5258914ae
#
_cell.length_a   1.000
_cell.length_b   1.000
_cell.length_c   1.000
_cell.angle_alpha   90.00
_cell.angle_beta   90.00
_cell.angle_gamma   90.00
#
_symmetry.space_group_name_H-M   'P 1'
#
loop_
_entity.id
_entity.type
_entity.pdbx_description
1 polymer ?
#
loop_
_entity_poly.entity_id
_entity_poly.type
_entity_poly.pdbx_seq_one_letter_code
_entity_poly.pdbx_strand_id
1 'polypeptide(L)'
;TLVLLGKWLEARAKRQTTSAIRALHALRPEVAHLIGPDGEVDVPVGELLVGDRVVVKPGERFAVDGVLQEGQTQVDESMLTGESLPVPKEPGGKLTGGSINGDGRVVMQVRAVGSETVLSHIIRLVEDAQAAKAPIQRLVDQVSAVFVPVVLVIALVTLLAWWLTGHSFEQSLIYCVAVLVIACPCALGLATPAAIMAGTSVAAKYGILIKDAQALELAHKV
;
A
#
# COMPACT_ATOMS: atom_id res chain seq x y z
N THR A 1 -23.59 14.21 -14.35
CA THR A 1 -23.69 12.74 -14.14
C THR A 1 -22.46 12.00 -14.65
N LEU A 2 -21.99 12.22 -15.90
CA LEU A 2 -20.79 11.58 -16.46
C LEU A 2 -19.51 11.88 -15.66
N VAL A 3 -19.32 13.11 -15.20
CA VAL A 3 -18.17 13.50 -14.36
C VAL A 3 -18.18 12.76 -13.03
N LEU A 4 -19.35 12.60 -12.42
CA LEU A 4 -19.51 11.85 -11.18
C LEU A 4 -19.21 10.36 -11.37
N LEU A 5 -19.63 9.78 -12.49
CA LEU A 5 -19.31 8.41 -12.86
C LEU A 5 -17.78 8.23 -13.04
N GLY A 6 -17.13 9.14 -13.75
CA GLY A 6 -15.68 9.14 -13.92
C GLY A 6 -14.93 9.22 -12.59
N LYS A 7 -15.33 10.13 -11.72
CA LYS A 7 -14.79 10.28 -10.35
C LYS A 7 -15.01 9.04 -9.49
N TRP A 8 -16.18 8.40 -9.61
CA TRP A 8 -16.47 7.17 -8.88
C TRP A 8 -15.60 5.99 -9.36
N LEU A 9 -15.43 5.84 -10.69
CA LEU A 9 -14.55 4.82 -11.27
C LEU A 9 -13.08 5.03 -10.86
N GLU A 10 -12.63 6.29 -10.84
CA GLU A 10 -11.30 6.68 -10.35
C GLU A 10 -11.11 6.29 -8.88
N ALA A 11 -12.05 6.66 -8.02
CA ALA A 11 -12.01 6.33 -6.59
C ALA A 11 -12.03 4.81 -6.36
N ARG A 12 -12.79 4.06 -7.18
CA ARG A 12 -12.85 2.61 -7.11
C ARG A 12 -11.52 1.96 -7.52
N ALA A 13 -10.89 2.44 -8.59
CA ALA A 13 -9.58 1.96 -9.03
C ALA A 13 -8.49 2.21 -7.97
N LYS A 14 -8.46 3.40 -7.37
CA LYS A 14 -7.54 3.73 -6.26
C LYS A 14 -7.74 2.84 -5.03
N ARG A 15 -8.98 2.48 -4.69
CA ARG A 15 -9.27 1.60 -3.53
C ARG A 15 -8.71 0.19 -3.72
N GLN A 16 -8.68 -0.33 -4.93
CA GLN A 16 -8.12 -1.66 -5.21
C GLN A 16 -6.60 -1.70 -5.03
N THR A 17 -5.92 -0.57 -5.24
CA THR A 17 -4.46 -0.46 -5.10
C THR A 17 -4.00 -0.53 -3.63
N THR A 18 -4.85 -0.09 -2.69
CA THR A 18 -4.54 -0.07 -1.24
C THR A 18 -4.86 -1.39 -0.52
N SER A 19 -5.40 -2.39 -1.22
CA SER A 19 -5.84 -3.65 -0.58
C SER A 19 -4.67 -4.50 -0.07
N ALA A 20 -3.52 -4.50 -0.75
CA ALA A 20 -2.35 -5.27 -0.36
C ALA A 20 -1.74 -4.77 0.97
N ILE A 21 -1.60 -3.45 1.13
CA ILE A 21 -1.09 -2.86 2.38
C ILE A 21 -2.04 -3.15 3.54
N ARG A 22 -3.35 -3.04 3.31
CA ARG A 22 -4.35 -3.40 4.34
C ARG A 22 -4.27 -4.86 4.74
N ALA A 23 -4.01 -5.77 3.79
CA ALA A 23 -3.83 -7.18 4.09
C ALA A 23 -2.61 -7.42 4.98
N LEU A 24 -1.50 -6.71 4.75
CA LEU A 24 -0.31 -6.78 5.60
C LEU A 24 -0.57 -6.22 7.00
N HIS A 25 -1.29 -5.11 7.13
CA HIS A 25 -1.69 -4.58 8.44
C HIS A 25 -2.60 -5.54 9.22
N ALA A 26 -3.48 -6.27 8.53
CA ALA A 26 -4.36 -7.27 9.15
C ALA A 26 -3.61 -8.51 9.69
N LEU A 27 -2.32 -8.70 9.34
CA LEU A 27 -1.49 -9.74 9.92
C LEU A 27 -1.07 -9.42 11.37
N ARG A 28 -1.18 -8.18 11.81
CA ARG A 28 -0.82 -7.75 13.16
C ARG A 28 -2.04 -7.88 14.07
N PRO A 29 -1.97 -8.72 15.13
CA PRO A 29 -3.01 -8.75 16.17
C PRO A 29 -3.12 -7.41 16.89
N GLU A 30 -4.29 -7.13 17.44
CA GLU A 30 -4.51 -5.92 18.27
C GLU A 30 -4.15 -6.16 19.73
N VAL A 31 -4.24 -7.41 20.19
CA VAL A 31 -4.06 -7.83 21.58
C VAL A 31 -2.98 -8.91 21.67
N ALA A 32 -2.25 -8.92 22.76
CA ALA A 32 -1.26 -9.93 23.12
C ALA A 32 -1.44 -10.38 24.57
N HIS A 33 -1.08 -11.63 24.89
CA HIS A 33 -1.21 -12.22 26.23
C HIS A 33 0.12 -12.05 26.97
N LEU A 34 0.24 -10.98 27.75
CA LEU A 34 1.43 -10.67 28.55
C LEU A 34 1.44 -11.54 29.82
N ILE A 35 2.59 -12.09 30.19
CA ILE A 35 2.79 -12.76 31.48
C ILE A 35 3.19 -11.69 32.51
N GLY A 36 2.23 -11.29 33.31
CA GLY A 36 2.43 -10.41 34.46
C GLY A 36 2.70 -11.16 35.76
N PRO A 37 2.91 -10.42 36.86
CA PRO A 37 3.12 -11.01 38.19
C PRO A 37 1.95 -11.88 38.70
N ASP A 38 0.73 -11.51 38.33
CA ASP A 38 -0.52 -12.14 38.75
C ASP A 38 -1.07 -13.17 37.73
N GLY A 39 -0.36 -13.44 36.63
CA GLY A 39 -0.74 -14.36 35.57
C GLY A 39 -0.79 -13.75 34.18
N GLU A 40 -1.53 -14.40 33.28
CA GLU A 40 -1.72 -13.92 31.90
C GLU A 40 -2.72 -12.75 31.87
N VAL A 41 -2.33 -11.64 31.25
CA VAL A 41 -3.16 -10.45 31.07
C VAL A 41 -3.17 -10.05 29.60
N ASP A 42 -4.35 -9.75 29.10
CA ASP A 42 -4.53 -9.25 27.72
C ASP A 42 -4.19 -7.77 27.67
N VAL A 43 -3.20 -7.42 26.84
CA VAL A 43 -2.74 -6.04 26.66
C VAL A 43 -2.75 -5.65 25.19
N PRO A 44 -3.01 -4.38 24.87
CA PRO A 44 -2.82 -3.88 23.50
C PRO A 44 -1.37 -4.09 23.06
N VAL A 45 -1.16 -4.55 21.81
CA VAL A 45 0.19 -4.81 21.28
C VAL A 45 1.09 -3.56 21.33
N GLY A 46 0.50 -2.36 21.29
CA GLY A 46 1.24 -1.10 21.40
C GLY A 46 1.86 -0.84 22.78
N GLU A 47 1.45 -1.56 23.83
CA GLU A 47 1.96 -1.42 25.20
C GLU A 47 3.09 -2.40 25.51
N LEU A 48 3.36 -3.38 24.62
CA LEU A 48 4.45 -4.33 24.81
C LEU A 48 5.81 -3.65 24.75
N LEU A 49 6.69 -4.07 25.64
CA LEU A 49 8.07 -3.62 25.74
C LEU A 49 9.05 -4.73 25.36
N VAL A 50 10.24 -4.34 24.92
CA VAL A 50 11.33 -5.30 24.70
C VAL A 50 11.72 -5.94 26.04
N GLY A 51 11.76 -7.28 26.03
CA GLY A 51 12.03 -8.07 27.24
C GLY A 51 10.80 -8.72 27.84
N ASP A 52 9.60 -8.25 27.51
CA ASP A 52 8.34 -8.83 27.98
C ASP A 52 8.20 -10.30 27.57
N ARG A 53 7.47 -11.05 28.37
CA ARG A 53 7.14 -12.45 28.11
C ARG A 53 5.68 -12.54 27.67
N VAL A 54 5.46 -13.07 26.47
CA VAL A 54 4.15 -13.17 25.86
C VAL A 54 3.82 -14.63 25.58
N VAL A 55 2.59 -15.03 25.91
CA VAL A 55 2.03 -16.33 25.55
C VAL A 55 1.40 -16.21 24.18
N VAL A 56 1.62 -17.21 23.33
CA VAL A 56 0.92 -17.36 22.05
C VAL A 56 0.28 -18.74 22.01
N LYS A 57 -1.03 -18.76 21.85
CA LYS A 57 -1.81 -20.01 21.84
C LYS A 57 -1.81 -20.62 20.43
N PRO A 58 -2.14 -21.91 20.31
CA PRO A 58 -2.27 -22.55 19.02
C PRO A 58 -3.24 -21.81 18.08
N GLY A 59 -2.82 -21.60 16.84
CA GLY A 59 -3.59 -20.89 15.81
C GLY A 59 -3.54 -19.37 15.90
N GLU A 60 -2.94 -18.79 16.94
CA GLU A 60 -2.79 -17.34 17.08
C GLU A 60 -1.60 -16.82 16.27
N ARG A 61 -1.64 -15.54 15.95
CA ARG A 61 -0.51 -14.85 15.31
C ARG A 61 0.43 -14.26 16.34
N PHE A 62 1.73 -14.34 16.04
CA PHE A 62 2.73 -13.62 16.82
C PHE A 62 2.54 -12.11 16.63
N ALA A 63 2.36 -11.38 17.74
CA ALA A 63 2.06 -9.95 17.71
C ALA A 63 3.30 -9.09 17.39
N VAL A 64 4.48 -9.55 17.78
CA VAL A 64 5.76 -8.86 17.72
C VAL A 64 6.88 -9.87 17.44
N ASP A 65 8.08 -9.38 17.16
CA ASP A 65 9.25 -10.26 16.98
C ASP A 65 9.86 -10.63 18.32
N GLY A 66 10.31 -11.87 18.42
CA GLY A 66 10.90 -12.36 19.65
C GLY A 66 11.68 -13.66 19.49
N VAL A 67 11.97 -14.25 20.64
CA VAL A 67 12.67 -15.52 20.74
C VAL A 67 11.82 -16.47 21.58
N LEU A 68 11.63 -17.68 21.10
CA LEU A 68 10.94 -18.74 21.82
C LEU A 68 11.71 -19.09 23.10
N GLN A 69 11.04 -18.99 24.25
CA GLN A 69 11.62 -19.35 25.55
C GLN A 69 11.16 -20.72 26.03
N GLU A 70 9.86 -20.97 25.92
CA GLU A 70 9.24 -22.20 26.44
C GLU A 70 8.27 -22.77 25.42
N GLY A 71 8.23 -24.09 25.30
CA GLY A 71 7.39 -24.83 24.38
C GLY A 71 8.10 -25.19 23.08
N GLN A 72 7.38 -25.92 22.24
CA GLN A 72 7.78 -26.27 20.88
C GLN A 72 6.56 -26.13 19.99
N THR A 73 6.76 -25.68 18.76
CA THR A 73 5.68 -25.50 17.82
C THR A 73 6.17 -25.52 16.39
N GLN A 74 5.24 -25.64 15.46
CA GLN A 74 5.46 -25.36 14.05
C GLN A 74 4.89 -23.98 13.72
N VAL A 75 5.67 -23.14 13.06
CA VAL A 75 5.27 -21.78 12.72
C VAL A 75 5.05 -21.66 11.22
N ASP A 76 3.87 -21.21 10.83
CA ASP A 76 3.58 -20.86 9.44
C ASP A 76 4.07 -19.42 9.18
N GLU A 77 5.16 -19.32 8.44
CA GLU A 77 5.79 -18.07 8.00
C GLU A 77 5.47 -17.76 6.52
N SER A 78 4.55 -18.50 5.88
CA SER A 78 4.26 -18.42 4.44
C SER A 78 3.87 -17.03 3.96
N MET A 79 3.17 -16.27 4.80
CA MET A 79 2.76 -14.89 4.48
C MET A 79 3.94 -13.91 4.41
N LEU A 80 5.09 -14.26 5.01
CA LEU A 80 6.29 -13.43 5.05
C LEU A 80 7.37 -13.94 4.08
N THR A 81 7.57 -15.25 4.03
CA THR A 81 8.63 -15.90 3.25
C THR A 81 8.17 -16.43 1.90
N GLY A 82 6.87 -16.70 1.75
CA GLY A 82 6.29 -17.38 0.58
C GLY A 82 6.45 -18.90 0.61
N GLU A 83 7.12 -19.47 1.62
CA GLU A 83 7.29 -20.92 1.78
C GLU A 83 6.08 -21.51 2.52
N SER A 84 5.41 -22.47 1.89
CA SER A 84 4.15 -23.05 2.41
C SER A 84 4.34 -24.09 3.52
N LEU A 85 5.59 -24.53 3.77
CA LEU A 85 5.85 -25.53 4.80
C LEU A 85 6.08 -24.86 6.16
N PRO A 86 5.34 -25.26 7.21
CA PRO A 86 5.58 -24.77 8.55
C PRO A 86 7.01 -25.10 9.02
N VAL A 87 7.62 -24.18 9.73
CA VAL A 87 8.99 -24.28 10.22
C VAL A 87 8.96 -24.69 11.71
N PRO A 88 9.62 -25.80 12.09
CA PRO A 88 9.69 -26.19 13.49
C PRO A 88 10.53 -25.16 14.27
N LYS A 89 10.03 -24.76 15.44
CA LYS A 89 10.70 -23.83 16.37
C LYS A 89 10.85 -24.48 17.73
N GLU A 90 12.05 -24.37 18.27
CA GLU A 90 12.46 -24.86 19.59
C GLU A 90 12.93 -23.67 20.45
N PRO A 91 13.08 -23.80 21.77
CA PRO A 91 13.61 -22.77 22.63
C PRO A 91 14.92 -22.19 22.10
N GLY A 92 15.00 -20.87 22.03
CA GLY A 92 16.06 -20.12 21.35
C GLY A 92 15.77 -19.78 19.89
N GLY A 93 14.73 -20.36 19.26
CA GLY A 93 14.31 -20.07 17.90
C GLY A 93 13.73 -18.67 17.77
N LYS A 94 14.03 -18.01 16.63
CA LYS A 94 13.47 -16.69 16.31
C LYS A 94 12.01 -16.84 15.87
N LEU A 95 11.17 -15.95 16.34
CA LEU A 95 9.75 -15.82 16.01
C LEU A 95 9.51 -14.45 15.39
N THR A 96 8.79 -14.43 14.29
CA THR A 96 8.52 -13.20 13.52
C THR A 96 7.05 -12.79 13.68
N GLY A 97 6.81 -11.52 13.98
CA GLY A 97 5.47 -10.96 14.08
C GLY A 97 4.69 -11.11 12.78
N GLY A 98 3.40 -11.49 12.89
CA GLY A 98 2.53 -11.77 11.75
C GLY A 98 2.49 -13.23 11.32
N SER A 99 3.46 -14.07 11.66
CA SER A 99 3.42 -15.52 11.45
C SER A 99 2.40 -16.19 12.38
N ILE A 100 1.97 -17.40 12.03
CA ILE A 100 0.94 -18.14 12.78
C ILE A 100 1.59 -19.24 13.59
N ASN A 101 1.25 -19.29 14.88
CA ASN A 101 1.61 -20.38 15.76
C ASN A 101 0.77 -21.62 15.42
N GLY A 102 1.40 -22.77 15.20
CA GLY A 102 0.74 -24.05 14.93
C GLY A 102 0.13 -24.67 16.21
N ASP A 103 0.65 -25.83 16.60
CA ASP A 103 -0.02 -26.71 17.55
C ASP A 103 0.34 -26.47 19.03
N GLY A 104 1.45 -25.79 19.30
CA GLY A 104 1.98 -25.61 20.65
C GLY A 104 1.53 -24.32 21.32
N ARG A 105 1.22 -24.38 22.65
CA ARG A 105 1.23 -23.16 23.48
C ARG A 105 2.68 -22.81 23.74
N VAL A 106 3.10 -21.62 23.39
CA VAL A 106 4.48 -21.17 23.50
C VAL A 106 4.59 -19.89 24.31
N VAL A 107 5.73 -19.72 24.97
CA VAL A 107 6.12 -18.47 25.62
C VAL A 107 7.29 -17.88 24.86
N MET A 108 7.14 -16.65 24.41
CA MET A 108 8.19 -15.91 23.74
C MET A 108 8.66 -14.72 24.55
N GLN A 109 9.91 -14.35 24.41
CA GLN A 109 10.44 -13.08 24.87
C GLN A 109 10.47 -12.08 23.74
N VAL A 110 9.87 -10.92 23.93
CA VAL A 110 9.84 -9.83 22.96
C VAL A 110 11.25 -9.28 22.71
N ARG A 111 11.61 -9.12 21.43
CA ARG A 111 12.92 -8.57 21.02
C ARG A 111 12.79 -7.30 20.20
N ALA A 112 11.69 -7.14 19.44
CA ALA A 112 11.40 -5.92 18.72
C ALA A 112 9.90 -5.62 18.76
N VAL A 113 9.55 -4.35 18.86
CA VAL A 113 8.18 -3.84 18.95
C VAL A 113 7.97 -2.69 17.96
N GLY A 114 6.72 -2.40 17.62
CA GLY A 114 6.36 -1.22 16.83
C GLY A 114 7.03 -1.20 15.45
N SER A 115 7.77 -0.12 15.15
CA SER A 115 8.46 0.12 13.88
C SER A 115 9.66 -0.80 13.63
N GLU A 116 10.21 -1.40 14.70
CA GLU A 116 11.41 -2.22 14.64
C GLU A 116 11.12 -3.68 14.25
N THR A 117 9.85 -4.08 14.15
CA THR A 117 9.49 -5.44 13.74
C THR A 117 9.73 -5.67 12.25
N VAL A 118 10.07 -6.93 11.89
CA VAL A 118 10.27 -7.37 10.50
C VAL A 118 9.04 -7.05 9.65
N LEU A 119 7.83 -7.30 10.18
CA LEU A 119 6.59 -6.99 9.47
C LEU A 119 6.46 -5.49 9.20
N SER A 120 6.79 -4.62 10.17
CA SER A 120 6.76 -3.17 9.98
C SER A 120 7.77 -2.71 8.93
N HIS A 121 8.96 -3.31 8.89
CA HIS A 121 9.95 -3.06 7.84
C HIS A 121 9.44 -3.46 6.46
N ILE A 122 8.79 -4.62 6.34
CA ILE A 122 8.19 -5.08 5.07
C ILE A 122 7.09 -4.11 4.62
N ILE A 123 6.20 -3.71 5.53
CA ILE A 123 5.13 -2.73 5.22
C ILE A 123 5.75 -1.44 4.70
N ARG A 124 6.76 -0.90 5.39
CA ARG A 124 7.44 0.33 4.98
C ARG A 124 8.12 0.20 3.62
N LEU A 125 8.80 -0.93 3.34
CA LEU A 125 9.38 -1.19 2.02
C LEU A 125 8.34 -1.21 0.91
N VAL A 126 7.16 -1.80 1.17
CA VAL A 126 6.05 -1.81 0.21
C VAL A 126 5.46 -0.41 0.02
N GLU A 127 5.31 0.37 1.10
CA GLU A 127 4.84 1.77 1.04
C GLU A 127 5.82 2.65 0.27
N ASP A 128 7.13 2.55 0.53
CA ASP A 128 8.18 3.29 -0.16
C ASP A 128 8.22 2.91 -1.65
N ALA A 129 8.08 1.62 -1.98
CA ALA A 129 8.00 1.15 -3.36
C ALA A 129 6.77 1.68 -4.10
N GLN A 130 5.62 1.79 -3.41
CA GLN A 130 4.41 2.38 -3.97
C GLN A 130 4.47 3.90 -4.08
N ALA A 131 5.18 4.57 -3.16
CA ALA A 131 5.40 6.02 -3.18
C ALA A 131 6.42 6.43 -4.25
N ALA A 132 7.32 5.52 -4.65
CA ALA A 132 8.28 5.77 -5.71
C ALA A 132 7.55 5.95 -7.06
N LYS A 133 7.42 7.21 -7.50
CA LYS A 133 6.80 7.52 -8.81
C LYS A 133 7.59 6.86 -9.94
N ALA A 134 6.91 6.07 -10.75
CA ALA A 134 7.48 5.53 -11.98
C ALA A 134 8.05 6.66 -12.85
N PRO A 135 9.17 6.46 -13.57
CA PRO A 135 9.77 7.48 -14.46
C PRO A 135 8.76 8.08 -15.43
N ILE A 136 7.87 7.27 -16.00
CA ILE A 136 6.78 7.71 -16.88
C ILE A 136 5.81 8.67 -16.17
N GLN A 137 5.55 8.48 -14.87
CA GLN A 137 4.68 9.38 -14.12
C GLN A 137 5.31 10.75 -13.90
N ARG A 138 6.64 10.82 -13.74
CA ARG A 138 7.38 12.10 -13.72
C ARG A 138 7.27 12.85 -15.03
N LEU A 139 7.33 12.13 -16.16
CA LEU A 139 7.13 12.73 -17.49
C LEU A 139 5.72 13.31 -17.62
N VAL A 140 4.69 12.59 -17.19
CA VAL A 140 3.30 13.07 -17.17
C VAL A 140 3.15 14.30 -16.31
N ASP A 141 3.77 14.32 -15.11
CA ASP A 141 3.77 15.48 -14.21
C ASP A 141 4.44 16.71 -14.87
N GLN A 142 5.57 16.52 -15.57
CA GLN A 142 6.27 17.59 -16.29
C GLN A 142 5.44 18.15 -17.46
N VAL A 143 4.85 17.28 -18.26
CA VAL A 143 3.96 17.69 -19.35
C VAL A 143 2.76 18.47 -18.82
N SER A 144 2.15 17.98 -17.74
CA SER A 144 1.01 18.63 -17.10
C SER A 144 1.36 19.99 -16.51
N ALA A 145 2.58 20.15 -15.97
CA ALA A 145 3.06 21.42 -15.42
C ALA A 145 3.14 22.54 -16.47
N VAL A 146 3.37 22.20 -17.74
CA VAL A 146 3.36 23.16 -18.85
C VAL A 146 1.96 23.28 -19.46
N PHE A 147 1.29 22.14 -19.64
CA PHE A 147 -0.01 22.07 -20.31
C PHE A 147 -1.10 22.84 -19.55
N VAL A 148 -1.18 22.71 -18.21
CA VAL A 148 -2.22 23.38 -17.41
C VAL A 148 -2.16 24.90 -17.49
N PRO A 149 -1.00 25.58 -17.31
CA PRO A 149 -0.91 27.02 -17.52
C PRO A 149 -1.27 27.46 -18.93
N VAL A 150 -0.86 26.72 -19.97
CA VAL A 150 -1.21 27.03 -21.35
C VAL A 150 -2.73 26.98 -21.58
N VAL A 151 -3.40 25.96 -21.07
CA VAL A 151 -4.86 25.83 -21.17
C VAL A 151 -5.56 26.96 -20.43
N LEU A 152 -5.06 27.35 -19.24
CA LEU A 152 -5.61 28.50 -18.49
C LEU A 152 -5.54 29.80 -19.29
N VAL A 153 -4.39 30.03 -19.96
CA VAL A 153 -4.23 31.21 -20.84
C VAL A 153 -5.22 31.14 -22.02
N ILE A 154 -5.36 30.00 -22.69
CA ILE A 154 -6.30 29.81 -23.79
C ILE A 154 -7.74 30.05 -23.32
N ALA A 155 -8.12 29.52 -22.16
CA ALA A 155 -9.44 29.73 -21.59
C ALA A 155 -9.72 31.23 -21.28
N LEU A 156 -8.72 31.93 -20.74
CA LEU A 156 -8.81 33.37 -20.49
C LEU A 156 -8.95 34.16 -21.81
N VAL A 157 -8.14 33.84 -22.79
CA VAL A 157 -8.21 34.46 -24.13
C VAL A 157 -9.58 34.21 -24.75
N THR A 158 -10.09 32.99 -24.65
CA THR A 158 -11.44 32.66 -25.13
C THR A 158 -12.50 33.50 -24.45
N LEU A 159 -12.46 33.64 -23.12
CA LEU A 159 -13.37 34.48 -22.37
C LEU A 159 -13.36 35.94 -22.88
N LEU A 160 -12.16 36.52 -22.96
CA LEU A 160 -11.98 37.92 -23.38
C LEU A 160 -12.40 38.12 -24.83
N ALA A 161 -12.04 37.24 -25.75
CA ALA A 161 -12.37 37.34 -27.15
C ALA A 161 -13.89 37.33 -27.39
N TRP A 162 -14.61 36.39 -26.79
CA TRP A 162 -16.05 36.32 -26.92
C TRP A 162 -16.77 37.49 -26.24
N TRP A 163 -16.26 37.97 -25.10
CA TRP A 163 -16.83 39.14 -24.44
C TRP A 163 -16.65 40.41 -25.27
N LEU A 164 -15.46 40.62 -25.85
CA LEU A 164 -15.17 41.76 -26.71
C LEU A 164 -15.89 41.76 -28.05
N THR A 165 -16.28 40.59 -28.55
CA THR A 165 -17.09 40.46 -29.77
C THR A 165 -18.60 40.70 -29.55
N GLY A 166 -19.01 41.16 -28.37
CA GLY A 166 -20.39 41.58 -28.07
C GLY A 166 -21.29 40.47 -27.54
N HIS A 167 -20.78 39.30 -27.19
CA HIS A 167 -21.52 38.24 -26.54
C HIS A 167 -21.75 38.56 -25.04
N SER A 168 -22.81 38.00 -24.46
CA SER A 168 -23.04 38.19 -23.03
C SER A 168 -21.91 37.55 -22.20
N PHE A 169 -21.62 38.10 -21.03
CA PHE A 169 -20.63 37.58 -20.10
C PHE A 169 -20.89 36.10 -19.74
N GLU A 170 -22.18 35.75 -19.58
CA GLU A 170 -22.64 34.40 -19.29
C GLU A 170 -22.23 33.40 -20.39
N GLN A 171 -22.47 33.74 -21.68
CA GLN A 171 -22.09 32.92 -22.81
C GLN A 171 -20.56 32.79 -22.92
N SER A 172 -19.83 33.88 -22.75
CA SER A 172 -18.35 33.88 -22.77
C SER A 172 -17.77 32.99 -21.65
N LEU A 173 -18.39 33.00 -20.47
CA LEU A 173 -18.02 32.17 -19.34
C LEU A 173 -18.29 30.66 -19.64
N ILE A 174 -19.40 30.34 -20.29
CA ILE A 174 -19.71 28.96 -20.71
C ILE A 174 -18.66 28.42 -21.65
N TYR A 175 -18.21 29.22 -22.63
CA TYR A 175 -17.15 28.80 -23.58
C TYR A 175 -15.79 28.63 -22.88
N CYS A 176 -15.44 29.52 -21.95
CA CYS A 176 -14.26 29.39 -21.13
C CYS A 176 -14.25 28.09 -20.30
N VAL A 177 -15.34 27.79 -19.61
CA VAL A 177 -15.50 26.56 -18.82
C VAL A 177 -15.48 25.33 -19.74
N ALA A 178 -16.06 25.39 -20.93
CA ALA A 178 -16.01 24.29 -21.90
C ALA A 178 -14.56 23.96 -22.32
N VAL A 179 -13.73 24.98 -22.56
CA VAL A 179 -12.28 24.79 -22.86
C VAL A 179 -11.59 24.10 -21.69
N LEU A 180 -11.82 24.54 -20.44
CA LEU A 180 -11.21 23.95 -19.26
C LEU A 180 -11.62 22.49 -19.03
N VAL A 181 -12.90 22.18 -19.23
CA VAL A 181 -13.44 20.81 -19.04
C VAL A 181 -12.91 19.84 -20.10
N ILE A 182 -12.87 20.28 -21.38
CA ILE A 182 -12.40 19.44 -22.49
C ILE A 182 -10.88 19.19 -22.39
N ALA A 183 -10.12 20.22 -21.98
CA ALA A 183 -8.68 20.14 -21.87
C ALA A 183 -8.18 19.43 -20.59
N CYS A 184 -9.07 18.90 -19.75
CA CYS A 184 -8.66 18.18 -18.54
C CYS A 184 -7.82 16.94 -18.88
N PRO A 185 -6.53 16.83 -18.48
CA PRO A 185 -5.70 15.66 -18.73
C PRO A 185 -5.98 14.51 -17.76
N CYS A 186 -7.21 14.41 -17.22
CA CYS A 186 -7.59 13.45 -16.19
C CYS A 186 -7.32 11.98 -16.59
N ALA A 187 -7.49 11.66 -17.86
CA ALA A 187 -7.21 10.32 -18.39
C ALA A 187 -5.71 9.98 -18.37
N LEU A 188 -4.84 10.96 -18.55
CA LEU A 188 -3.38 10.75 -18.58
C LEU A 188 -2.83 10.36 -17.21
N GLY A 189 -3.35 10.99 -16.14
CA GLY A 189 -2.97 10.67 -14.76
C GLY A 189 -3.42 9.29 -14.26
N LEU A 190 -4.44 8.70 -14.89
CA LEU A 190 -4.96 7.37 -14.55
C LEU A 190 -4.45 6.25 -15.45
N ALA A 191 -4.15 6.54 -16.71
CA ALA A 191 -3.73 5.55 -17.69
C ALA A 191 -2.44 4.84 -17.27
N THR A 192 -1.46 5.57 -16.76
CA THR A 192 -0.15 5.02 -16.38
C THR A 192 -0.24 4.05 -15.20
N PRO A 193 -0.82 4.42 -14.03
CA PRO A 193 -0.99 3.47 -12.93
C PRO A 193 -1.84 2.25 -13.34
N ALA A 194 -2.91 2.45 -14.11
CA ALA A 194 -3.76 1.38 -14.56
C ALA A 194 -3.04 0.40 -15.49
N ALA A 195 -2.23 0.90 -16.43
CA ALA A 195 -1.43 0.07 -17.35
C ALA A 195 -0.37 -0.75 -16.59
N ILE A 196 0.35 -0.14 -15.64
CA ILE A 196 1.33 -0.82 -14.80
C ILE A 196 0.66 -1.92 -13.99
N MET A 197 -0.48 -1.63 -13.35
CA MET A 197 -1.21 -2.61 -12.56
C MET A 197 -1.74 -3.77 -13.42
N ALA A 198 -2.26 -3.49 -14.60
CA ALA A 198 -2.70 -4.52 -15.54
C ALA A 198 -1.52 -5.39 -15.98
N GLY A 199 -0.39 -4.78 -16.35
CA GLY A 199 0.82 -5.48 -16.76
C GLY A 199 1.41 -6.37 -15.65
N THR A 200 1.54 -5.84 -14.44
CA THR A 200 2.06 -6.59 -13.28
C THR A 200 1.12 -7.71 -12.87
N SER A 201 -0.20 -7.50 -12.93
CA SER A 201 -1.19 -8.54 -12.62
C SER A 201 -1.16 -9.69 -13.62
N VAL A 202 -0.97 -9.40 -14.90
CA VAL A 202 -0.82 -10.43 -15.94
C VAL A 202 0.50 -11.16 -15.76
N ALA A 203 1.62 -10.45 -15.54
CA ALA A 203 2.92 -11.06 -15.31
C ALA A 203 2.92 -12.01 -14.10
N ALA A 204 2.28 -11.60 -13.00
CA ALA A 204 2.13 -12.43 -11.81
C ALA A 204 1.38 -13.74 -12.06
N LYS A 205 0.36 -13.74 -12.93
CA LYS A 205 -0.35 -14.96 -13.34
C LYS A 205 0.54 -15.97 -14.06
N TYR A 206 1.61 -15.50 -14.71
CA TYR A 206 2.61 -16.35 -15.37
C TYR A 206 3.84 -16.60 -14.48
N GLY A 207 3.76 -16.31 -13.18
CA GLY A 207 4.86 -16.53 -12.23
C GLY A 207 5.99 -15.50 -12.32
N ILE A 208 5.79 -14.39 -13.05
CA ILE A 208 6.79 -13.32 -13.17
C ILE A 208 6.48 -12.26 -12.14
N LEU A 209 7.32 -12.17 -11.11
CA LEU A 209 7.23 -11.13 -10.08
C LEU A 209 8.04 -9.90 -10.52
N ILE A 210 7.36 -8.76 -10.64
CA ILE A 210 7.95 -7.48 -11.01
C ILE A 210 8.16 -6.66 -9.75
N LYS A 211 9.42 -6.35 -9.44
CA LYS A 211 9.82 -5.66 -8.21
C LYS A 211 9.32 -4.22 -8.16
N ASP A 212 9.36 -3.53 -9.29
CA ASP A 212 8.95 -2.12 -9.40
C ASP A 212 8.54 -1.76 -10.84
N ALA A 213 7.88 -0.62 -10.99
CA ALA A 213 7.45 -0.12 -12.29
C ALA A 213 8.63 0.26 -13.22
N GLN A 214 9.79 0.58 -12.64
CA GLN A 214 11.00 0.89 -13.39
C GLN A 214 11.59 -0.37 -14.04
N ALA A 215 11.51 -1.52 -13.38
CA ALA A 215 11.91 -2.80 -13.94
C ALA A 215 11.06 -3.17 -15.16
N LEU A 216 9.74 -2.87 -15.14
CA LEU A 216 8.86 -3.08 -16.27
C LEU A 216 9.25 -2.20 -17.47
N GLU A 217 9.61 -0.94 -17.23
CA GLU A 217 10.03 0.00 -18.28
C GLU A 217 11.40 -0.38 -18.86
N LEU A 218 12.32 -0.86 -18.02
CA LEU A 218 13.64 -1.33 -18.46
C LEU A 218 13.57 -2.64 -19.26
N ALA A 219 12.68 -3.55 -18.90
CA ALA A 219 12.47 -4.80 -19.61
C ALA A 219 12.06 -4.60 -21.09
N HIS A 220 11.46 -3.46 -21.42
CA HIS A 220 11.15 -3.10 -22.80
C HIS A 220 12.39 -2.69 -23.63
N LYS A 221 13.49 -2.29 -22.97
CA LYS A 221 14.71 -1.79 -23.64
C LYS A 221 15.76 -2.89 -23.87
N VAL A 222 15.50 -4.10 -23.38
CA VAL A 222 16.33 -5.28 -23.56
C VAL A 222 15.77 -6.17 -24.66
#